data_fe0ae5f30df9afc9090bb0cda4115e53
#
_entry.id   fe0ae5f30df9afc9090bb0cda4115e53
#
_cell.length_a   1.000
_cell.length_b   1.000
_cell.length_c   1.000
_cell.angle_alpha   90.00
_cell.angle_beta   90.00
_cell.angle_gamma   90.00
#
_symmetry.space_group_name_H-M   'P 1'
#
loop_
_entity.id
_entity.type
_entity.pdbx_description
1 polymer ?
#
loop_
_entity_poly.entity_id
_entity_poly.type
_entity_poly.pdbx_seq_one_letter_code
_entity_poly.pdbx_strand_id
1 'polypeptide(L)'
;FANMMEYVCVNAIEPTWNIFEDFQTSGVPLALKRDATDGVQSVHVEVKHPDEINTLFDPAIVYAKGSRLMHMLRRWLGDEAFAKGLNAYFAKHQYSNTIGRDLWNALGAASGRDVAAFMDSWLEQPGYPVLTAIVENDTLKISQKQFFIGEKEEKGRLWVVPLNSNWTGIPDTLETETLEIPNYTALAAQNEGALRFNTENTAHYITDYQGELLDNILATITDLDNTSKLQVVQERRLLAEAGFVSFADLIPVVEKLTNERSYLVVSAVKSVLNSLKTFVDEGTETEVAFKKLLVKLNQANFDRLGFEAKDGETDEDELVRQIVVANMIAADDEQASQKASQIFEAHQKNLEKLPAATRLQILINQIKHHETKELTDQYLSTY
;
A
#
# COMPACT_ATOMS: atom_id res chain seq x y z
N PHE A 1 4.78 -17.07 9.88
CA PHE A 1 3.54 -17.48 10.55
C PHE A 1 3.25 -16.62 11.78
N ALA A 2 4.16 -16.58 12.79
CA ALA A 2 3.94 -15.84 14.04
C ALA A 2 3.56 -14.37 13.81
N ASN A 3 4.26 -13.68 12.93
CA ASN A 3 3.98 -12.28 12.62
C ASN A 3 2.58 -12.07 12.00
N MET A 4 2.08 -13.00 11.16
CA MET A 4 0.69 -12.94 10.67
C MET A 4 -0.32 -13.19 11.81
N MET A 5 -0.04 -14.14 12.71
CA MET A 5 -0.93 -14.44 13.82
C MET A 5 -1.02 -13.31 14.84
N GLU A 6 0.02 -12.49 14.97
CA GLU A 6 0.00 -11.24 15.73
C GLU A 6 -1.15 -10.32 15.24
N TYR A 7 -1.22 -10.02 13.93
CA TYR A 7 -2.30 -9.22 13.35
C TYR A 7 -3.68 -9.87 13.57
N VAL A 8 -3.79 -11.19 13.37
CA VAL A 8 -5.05 -11.91 13.56
C VAL A 8 -5.54 -11.83 15.01
N CYS A 9 -4.63 -12.05 15.97
CA CYS A 9 -4.97 -12.02 17.39
C CYS A 9 -5.30 -10.60 17.87
N VAL A 10 -4.51 -9.61 17.49
CA VAL A 10 -4.78 -8.21 17.86
C VAL A 10 -6.11 -7.75 17.29
N ASN A 11 -6.38 -8.04 16.01
CA ASN A 11 -7.66 -7.67 15.40
C ASN A 11 -8.88 -8.36 16.07
N ALA A 12 -8.70 -9.57 16.60
CA ALA A 12 -9.78 -10.26 17.30
C ALA A 12 -10.04 -9.69 18.70
N ILE A 13 -9.01 -9.14 19.38
CA ILE A 13 -9.11 -8.59 20.73
C ILE A 13 -9.52 -7.11 20.68
N GLU A 14 -8.92 -6.33 19.77
CA GLU A 14 -9.11 -4.90 19.62
C GLU A 14 -9.49 -4.55 18.16
N PRO A 15 -10.69 -4.93 17.69
CA PRO A 15 -11.09 -4.72 16.28
C PRO A 15 -11.13 -3.25 15.86
N THR A 16 -11.30 -2.33 16.82
CA THR A 16 -11.31 -0.88 16.58
C THR A 16 -9.94 -0.29 16.23
N TRP A 17 -8.87 -1.04 16.44
CA TRP A 17 -7.52 -0.59 16.09
C TRP A 17 -7.21 -0.71 14.60
N ASN A 18 -8.06 -1.39 13.83
CA ASN A 18 -7.89 -1.58 12.38
C ASN A 18 -6.48 -2.05 12.00
N ILE A 19 -5.91 -2.97 12.77
CA ILE A 19 -4.50 -3.37 12.68
C ILE A 19 -4.11 -3.90 11.28
N PHE A 20 -5.07 -4.43 10.51
CA PHE A 20 -4.82 -4.81 9.13
C PHE A 20 -4.64 -3.62 8.19
N GLU A 21 -5.25 -2.46 8.48
CA GLU A 21 -5.00 -1.21 7.74
C GLU A 21 -3.56 -0.72 8.00
N ASP A 22 -3.05 -0.84 9.24
CA ASP A 22 -1.64 -0.57 9.55
C ASP A 22 -0.71 -1.47 8.73
N PHE A 23 -1.02 -2.76 8.60
CA PHE A 23 -0.25 -3.67 7.75
C PHE A 23 -0.25 -3.24 6.28
N GLN A 24 -1.33 -2.65 5.77
CA GLN A 24 -1.42 -2.12 4.40
C GLN A 24 -0.50 -0.91 4.15
N THR A 25 -0.18 -0.12 5.18
CA THR A 25 0.69 1.06 5.07
C THR A 25 2.14 0.78 5.43
N SER A 26 2.41 -0.26 6.20
CA SER A 26 3.74 -0.60 6.71
C SER A 26 4.32 -1.86 6.06
N GLY A 27 3.79 -3.03 6.37
CA GLY A 27 4.31 -4.32 5.93
C GLY A 27 4.16 -4.56 4.43
N VAL A 28 2.99 -4.26 3.86
CA VAL A 28 2.71 -4.50 2.44
C VAL A 28 3.63 -3.70 1.51
N PRO A 29 3.81 -2.37 1.66
CA PRO A 29 4.73 -1.60 0.84
C PRO A 29 6.19 -2.04 1.02
N LEU A 30 6.59 -2.37 2.24
CA LEU A 30 7.93 -2.86 2.55
C LEU A 30 8.23 -4.15 1.79
N ALA A 31 7.31 -5.12 1.84
CA ALA A 31 7.45 -6.39 1.14
C ALA A 31 7.47 -6.21 -0.39
N LEU A 32 6.50 -5.49 -0.96
CA LEU A 32 6.39 -5.30 -2.40
C LEU A 32 7.61 -4.56 -2.98
N LYS A 33 8.09 -3.51 -2.30
CA LYS A 33 9.25 -2.76 -2.78
C LYS A 33 10.54 -3.57 -2.74
N ARG A 34 10.79 -4.30 -1.64
CA ARG A 34 12.01 -5.11 -1.49
C ARG A 34 12.01 -6.28 -2.45
N ASP A 35 10.89 -6.97 -2.58
CA ASP A 35 10.75 -8.18 -3.39
C ASP A 35 10.69 -7.89 -4.91
N ALA A 36 10.55 -6.63 -5.31
CA ALA A 36 10.62 -6.16 -6.69
C ALA A 36 12.05 -5.96 -7.20
N THR A 37 13.08 -6.14 -6.37
CA THR A 37 14.48 -5.96 -6.77
C THR A 37 15.12 -7.28 -7.22
N ASP A 38 15.90 -7.26 -8.30
CA ASP A 38 16.65 -8.46 -8.70
C ASP A 38 17.70 -8.83 -7.64
N GLY A 39 17.99 -10.13 -7.52
CA GLY A 39 18.93 -10.66 -6.53
C GLY A 39 18.39 -10.75 -5.09
N VAL A 40 17.11 -10.44 -4.85
CA VAL A 40 16.47 -10.67 -3.54
C VAL A 40 16.36 -12.18 -3.27
N GLN A 41 16.46 -12.57 -1.99
CA GLN A 41 16.28 -13.97 -1.57
C GLN A 41 14.81 -14.41 -1.64
N SER A 42 14.58 -15.74 -1.79
CA SER A 42 13.26 -16.34 -1.55
C SER A 42 12.92 -16.34 -0.05
N VAL A 43 11.66 -16.62 0.31
CA VAL A 43 11.27 -16.77 1.72
C VAL A 43 11.87 -18.05 2.31
N HIS A 44 11.88 -19.14 1.52
CA HIS A 44 12.56 -20.37 1.88
C HIS A 44 13.99 -20.34 1.34
N VAL A 45 14.97 -20.38 2.24
CA VAL A 45 16.41 -20.42 1.93
C VAL A 45 17.02 -21.63 2.58
N GLU A 46 17.77 -22.43 1.81
CA GLU A 46 18.55 -23.54 2.36
C GLU A 46 19.76 -23.01 3.12
N VAL A 47 19.83 -23.30 4.44
CA VAL A 47 20.92 -22.90 5.31
C VAL A 47 21.98 -24.00 5.31
N LYS A 48 23.19 -23.70 4.87
CA LYS A 48 24.32 -24.65 4.82
C LYS A 48 25.31 -24.45 5.98
N HIS A 49 25.38 -23.25 6.54
CA HIS A 49 26.26 -22.92 7.64
C HIS A 49 25.57 -22.04 8.68
N PRO A 50 25.81 -22.23 10.00
CA PRO A 50 25.19 -21.42 11.05
C PRO A 50 25.39 -19.90 10.93
N ASP A 51 26.52 -19.47 10.37
CA ASP A 51 26.84 -18.05 10.18
C ASP A 51 25.90 -17.35 9.17
N GLU A 52 25.24 -18.10 8.30
CA GLU A 52 24.27 -17.60 7.33
C GLU A 52 22.94 -17.20 7.97
N ILE A 53 22.63 -17.75 9.16
CA ILE A 53 21.31 -17.58 9.81
C ILE A 53 20.99 -16.09 10.04
N ASN A 54 21.94 -15.30 10.53
CA ASN A 54 21.71 -13.90 10.85
C ASN A 54 21.37 -13.05 9.61
N THR A 55 21.82 -13.45 8.40
CA THR A 55 21.57 -12.72 7.18
C THR A 55 20.19 -12.99 6.60
N LEU A 56 19.51 -14.05 7.06
CA LEU A 56 18.20 -14.47 6.54
C LEU A 56 17.02 -13.72 7.19
N PHE A 57 17.23 -13.04 8.32
CA PHE A 57 16.17 -12.30 9.01
C PHE A 57 15.94 -10.91 8.37
N ASP A 58 15.61 -10.89 7.06
CA ASP A 58 15.22 -9.67 6.36
C ASP A 58 13.77 -9.30 6.76
N PRO A 59 13.53 -8.11 7.36
CA PRO A 59 12.19 -7.68 7.76
C PRO A 59 11.18 -7.66 6.63
N ALA A 60 11.62 -7.35 5.40
CA ALA A 60 10.75 -7.25 4.23
C ALA A 60 10.34 -8.64 3.69
N ILE A 61 11.27 -9.60 3.67
CA ILE A 61 11.02 -10.91 3.04
C ILE A 61 10.51 -11.92 4.06
N VAL A 62 11.28 -12.20 5.12
CA VAL A 62 10.89 -13.27 6.06
C VAL A 62 9.68 -12.88 6.89
N TYR A 63 9.59 -11.61 7.32
CA TYR A 63 8.47 -11.13 8.13
C TYR A 63 7.33 -10.58 7.27
N ALA A 64 7.51 -9.49 6.54
CA ALA A 64 6.42 -8.80 5.85
C ALA A 64 5.85 -9.64 4.68
N LYS A 65 6.69 -10.11 3.73
CA LYS A 65 6.24 -11.01 2.67
C LYS A 65 5.71 -12.32 3.25
N GLY A 66 6.44 -12.92 4.21
CA GLY A 66 6.01 -14.16 4.86
C GLY A 66 4.63 -14.02 5.52
N SER A 67 4.35 -12.91 6.21
CA SER A 67 3.02 -12.62 6.78
C SER A 67 1.96 -12.46 5.70
N ARG A 68 2.29 -11.71 4.63
CA ARG A 68 1.38 -11.51 3.50
C ARG A 68 1.01 -12.81 2.80
N LEU A 69 1.98 -13.72 2.60
CA LEU A 69 1.73 -15.04 2.04
C LEU A 69 0.82 -15.91 2.94
N MET A 70 0.99 -15.83 4.25
CA MET A 70 0.10 -16.52 5.20
C MET A 70 -1.31 -15.92 5.20
N HIS A 71 -1.44 -14.60 5.06
CA HIS A 71 -2.75 -13.93 4.91
C HIS A 71 -3.42 -14.33 3.60
N MET A 72 -2.68 -14.32 2.50
CA MET A 72 -3.12 -14.79 1.19
C MET A 72 -3.63 -16.25 1.27
N LEU A 73 -2.86 -17.12 1.89
CA LEU A 73 -3.23 -18.53 2.08
C LEU A 73 -4.51 -18.67 2.91
N ARG A 74 -4.62 -17.95 4.04
CA ARG A 74 -5.82 -17.94 4.87
C ARG A 74 -7.06 -17.50 4.06
N ARG A 75 -6.93 -16.44 3.27
CA ARG A 75 -8.02 -15.94 2.43
C ARG A 75 -8.43 -16.95 1.36
N TRP A 76 -7.45 -17.58 0.70
CA TRP A 76 -7.70 -18.58 -0.32
C TRP A 76 -8.36 -19.85 0.20
N LEU A 77 -8.04 -20.28 1.43
CA LEU A 77 -8.61 -21.47 2.06
C LEU A 77 -9.97 -21.20 2.75
N GLY A 78 -10.19 -19.96 3.19
CA GLY A 78 -11.25 -19.58 4.11
C GLY A 78 -10.90 -19.86 5.57
N ASP A 79 -11.48 -19.08 6.48
CA ASP A 79 -11.15 -19.10 7.92
C ASP A 79 -11.45 -20.46 8.58
N GLU A 80 -12.53 -21.13 8.20
CA GLU A 80 -12.92 -22.43 8.78
C GLU A 80 -11.90 -23.51 8.45
N ALA A 81 -11.54 -23.66 7.17
CA ALA A 81 -10.58 -24.67 6.73
C ALA A 81 -9.17 -24.35 7.28
N PHE A 82 -8.79 -23.08 7.32
CA PHE A 82 -7.52 -22.65 7.89
C PHE A 82 -7.42 -22.98 9.38
N ALA A 83 -8.44 -22.63 10.18
CA ALA A 83 -8.50 -22.95 11.61
C ALA A 83 -8.50 -24.45 11.89
N LYS A 84 -9.28 -25.23 11.12
CA LYS A 84 -9.32 -26.69 11.22
C LYS A 84 -7.96 -27.32 10.93
N GLY A 85 -7.27 -26.86 9.88
CA GLY A 85 -5.93 -27.32 9.51
C GLY A 85 -4.89 -27.00 10.57
N LEU A 86 -4.92 -25.78 11.14
CA LEU A 86 -4.03 -25.38 12.24
C LEU A 86 -4.26 -26.25 13.48
N ASN A 87 -5.51 -26.51 13.87
CA ASN A 87 -5.84 -27.36 15.00
C ASN A 87 -5.27 -28.78 14.82
N ALA A 88 -5.43 -29.36 13.63
CA ALA A 88 -4.90 -30.69 13.31
C ALA A 88 -3.35 -30.70 13.35
N TYR A 89 -2.73 -29.66 12.79
CA TYR A 89 -1.28 -29.49 12.80
C TYR A 89 -0.71 -29.42 14.22
N PHE A 90 -1.25 -28.53 15.06
CA PHE A 90 -0.79 -28.40 16.45
C PHE A 90 -1.08 -29.63 17.30
N ALA A 91 -2.22 -30.28 17.14
CA ALA A 91 -2.54 -31.52 17.87
C ALA A 91 -1.56 -32.64 17.54
N LYS A 92 -1.13 -32.75 16.26
CA LYS A 92 -0.20 -33.78 15.82
C LYS A 92 1.24 -33.51 16.23
N HIS A 93 1.66 -32.22 16.24
CA HIS A 93 3.07 -31.85 16.35
C HIS A 93 3.40 -31.08 17.64
N GLN A 94 2.50 -31.06 18.64
CA GLN A 94 2.77 -30.39 19.91
C GLN A 94 4.06 -30.91 20.58
N TYR A 95 4.83 -29.96 21.08
CA TYR A 95 6.14 -30.24 21.76
C TYR A 95 7.19 -30.92 20.86
N SER A 96 7.02 -30.85 19.54
CA SER A 96 7.92 -31.44 18.55
C SER A 96 8.42 -30.41 17.54
N ASN A 97 9.40 -30.77 16.72
CA ASN A 97 9.86 -29.99 15.59
C ASN A 97 9.08 -30.37 14.33
N THR A 98 8.94 -29.40 13.42
CA THR A 98 8.23 -29.54 12.15
C THR A 98 9.00 -28.89 11.01
N ILE A 99 8.62 -29.27 9.79
CA ILE A 99 9.00 -28.58 8.55
C ILE A 99 7.77 -27.94 7.92
N GLY A 100 7.96 -27.00 6.98
CA GLY A 100 6.85 -26.31 6.32
C GLY A 100 5.83 -27.24 5.69
N ARG A 101 6.28 -28.34 5.13
CA ARG A 101 5.42 -29.38 4.50
C ARG A 101 4.41 -30.01 5.47
N ASP A 102 4.74 -30.11 6.75
CA ASP A 102 3.80 -30.63 7.77
C ASP A 102 2.59 -29.71 7.91
N LEU A 103 2.79 -28.40 7.88
CA LEU A 103 1.73 -27.39 7.92
C LEU A 103 0.90 -27.42 6.63
N TRP A 104 1.56 -27.46 5.47
CA TRP A 104 0.86 -27.49 4.17
C TRP A 104 -0.01 -28.75 4.02
N ASN A 105 0.47 -29.90 4.45
CA ASN A 105 -0.30 -31.14 4.45
C ASN A 105 -1.52 -31.07 5.36
N ALA A 106 -1.41 -30.48 6.54
CA ALA A 106 -2.54 -30.33 7.47
C ALA A 106 -3.61 -29.38 6.92
N LEU A 107 -3.18 -28.25 6.36
CA LEU A 107 -4.08 -27.28 5.72
C LEU A 107 -4.73 -27.85 4.45
N GLY A 108 -3.97 -28.59 3.64
CA GLY A 108 -4.47 -29.26 2.45
C GLY A 108 -5.53 -30.32 2.78
N ALA A 109 -5.28 -31.16 3.80
CA ALA A 109 -6.25 -32.14 4.27
C ALA A 109 -7.54 -31.52 4.81
N ALA A 110 -7.45 -30.32 5.42
CA ALA A 110 -8.60 -29.62 5.96
C ALA A 110 -9.44 -28.92 4.88
N SER A 111 -8.81 -28.43 3.82
CA SER A 111 -9.44 -27.63 2.76
C SER A 111 -9.78 -28.43 1.49
N GLY A 112 -9.16 -29.59 1.29
CA GLY A 112 -9.25 -30.35 0.04
C GLY A 112 -8.48 -29.72 -1.14
N ARG A 113 -7.61 -28.74 -0.89
CA ARG A 113 -6.79 -28.04 -1.90
C ARG A 113 -5.33 -28.47 -1.83
N ASP A 114 -4.60 -28.38 -2.94
CA ASP A 114 -3.14 -28.61 -2.96
C ASP A 114 -2.39 -27.38 -2.44
N VAL A 115 -2.37 -27.24 -1.11
CA VAL A 115 -1.71 -26.14 -0.41
C VAL A 115 -0.19 -26.21 -0.62
N ALA A 116 0.37 -27.40 -0.77
CA ALA A 116 1.78 -27.58 -0.94
C ALA A 116 2.27 -26.99 -2.28
N ALA A 117 1.65 -27.37 -3.39
CA ALA A 117 1.96 -26.82 -4.70
C ALA A 117 1.74 -25.30 -4.77
N PHE A 118 0.64 -24.82 -4.17
CA PHE A 118 0.37 -23.38 -4.05
C PHE A 118 1.52 -22.65 -3.34
N MET A 119 1.88 -23.08 -2.13
CA MET A 119 2.91 -22.42 -1.31
C MET A 119 4.32 -22.55 -1.88
N ASP A 120 4.65 -23.66 -2.52
CA ASP A 120 5.96 -23.84 -3.16
C ASP A 120 6.19 -22.76 -4.24
N SER A 121 5.17 -22.41 -5.03
CA SER A 121 5.28 -21.34 -6.04
C SER A 121 5.66 -19.98 -5.46
N TRP A 122 5.35 -19.73 -4.18
CA TRP A 122 5.58 -18.46 -3.49
C TRP A 122 6.81 -18.46 -2.58
N LEU A 123 7.18 -19.61 -2.03
CA LEU A 123 8.25 -19.71 -1.04
C LEU A 123 9.61 -20.05 -1.66
N GLU A 124 9.62 -20.86 -2.73
CA GLU A 124 10.86 -21.37 -3.33
C GLU A 124 11.52 -20.41 -4.32
N GLN A 125 10.79 -19.37 -4.73
CA GLN A 125 11.31 -18.37 -5.67
C GLN A 125 11.11 -16.93 -5.13
N PRO A 126 12.09 -16.03 -5.38
CA PRO A 126 11.96 -14.64 -5.04
C PRO A 126 11.09 -13.88 -6.04
N GLY A 127 10.60 -12.71 -5.61
CA GLY A 127 9.77 -11.85 -6.44
C GLY A 127 8.28 -12.18 -6.33
N TYR A 128 7.49 -11.48 -7.13
CA TYR A 128 6.04 -11.64 -7.24
C TYR A 128 5.59 -11.21 -8.64
N PRO A 129 4.38 -11.62 -9.08
CA PRO A 129 3.89 -11.25 -10.40
C PRO A 129 3.24 -9.87 -10.44
N VAL A 130 3.36 -9.19 -11.58
CA VAL A 130 2.38 -8.21 -12.05
C VAL A 130 1.42 -8.92 -12.98
N LEU A 131 0.12 -8.74 -12.74
CA LEU A 131 -0.93 -9.14 -13.66
C LEU A 131 -1.21 -7.97 -14.61
N THR A 132 -1.24 -8.23 -15.92
CA THR A 132 -1.79 -7.29 -16.89
C THR A 132 -3.18 -7.76 -17.26
N ALA A 133 -4.17 -6.89 -17.05
CA ALA A 133 -5.58 -7.15 -17.38
C ALA A 133 -6.06 -6.16 -18.43
N ILE A 134 -6.55 -6.68 -19.57
CA ILE A 134 -7.03 -5.87 -20.69
C ILE A 134 -8.23 -6.56 -21.33
N VAL A 135 -9.14 -5.76 -21.92
CA VAL A 135 -10.22 -6.28 -22.74
C VAL A 135 -9.92 -6.00 -24.22
N GLU A 136 -9.85 -7.05 -25.01
CA GLU A 136 -9.64 -6.99 -26.46
C GLU A 136 -10.63 -7.89 -27.18
N ASN A 137 -11.34 -7.36 -28.16
CA ASN A 137 -12.32 -8.13 -28.96
C ASN A 137 -13.32 -8.91 -28.11
N ASP A 138 -13.90 -8.26 -27.10
CA ASP A 138 -14.86 -8.85 -26.14
C ASP A 138 -14.29 -10.04 -25.34
N THR A 139 -12.97 -10.08 -25.16
CA THR A 139 -12.26 -11.09 -24.37
C THR A 139 -11.45 -10.41 -23.29
N LEU A 140 -11.68 -10.78 -22.03
CA LEU A 140 -10.82 -10.39 -20.93
C LEU A 140 -9.56 -11.26 -20.96
N LYS A 141 -8.42 -10.62 -21.13
CA LYS A 141 -7.11 -11.26 -21.10
C LYS A 141 -6.40 -10.86 -19.83
N ILE A 142 -5.88 -11.87 -19.11
CA ILE A 142 -5.08 -11.71 -17.91
C ILE A 142 -3.77 -12.42 -18.15
N SER A 143 -2.66 -11.74 -17.99
CA SER A 143 -1.32 -12.36 -18.07
C SER A 143 -0.51 -12.05 -16.82
N GLN A 144 0.39 -12.95 -16.46
CA GLN A 144 1.35 -12.72 -15.37
C GLN A 144 2.78 -12.72 -15.89
N LYS A 145 3.60 -11.87 -15.31
CA LYS A 145 5.05 -11.91 -15.41
C LYS A 145 5.67 -11.41 -14.11
N GLN A 146 6.92 -11.78 -13.84
CA GLN A 146 7.61 -11.27 -12.65
C GLN A 146 7.71 -9.74 -12.71
N PHE A 147 7.37 -9.09 -11.58
CA PHE A 147 7.49 -7.64 -11.43
C PHE A 147 8.89 -7.24 -10.96
N PHE A 148 9.44 -6.19 -11.56
CA PHE A 148 10.74 -5.65 -11.19
C PHE A 148 10.74 -4.12 -11.20
N ILE A 149 11.47 -3.53 -10.26
CA ILE A 149 11.87 -2.13 -10.25
C ILE A 149 13.39 -2.06 -10.48
N GLY A 150 13.82 -1.34 -11.51
CA GLY A 150 15.23 -1.20 -11.89
C GLY A 150 15.73 -2.29 -12.85
N GLU A 151 17.06 -2.52 -12.83
CA GLU A 151 17.70 -3.53 -13.64
C GLU A 151 17.21 -4.93 -13.26
N LYS A 152 17.08 -5.81 -14.25
CA LYS A 152 16.50 -7.14 -14.07
C LYS A 152 17.06 -8.17 -15.03
N GLU A 153 17.02 -9.42 -14.58
CA GLU A 153 17.15 -10.61 -15.41
C GLU A 153 15.84 -11.39 -15.37
N GLU A 154 15.14 -11.47 -16.50
CA GLU A 154 13.88 -12.23 -16.59
C GLU A 154 14.16 -13.73 -16.59
N LYS A 155 13.57 -14.48 -15.65
CA LYS A 155 13.78 -15.91 -15.45
C LYS A 155 12.56 -16.78 -15.78
N GLY A 156 11.51 -16.19 -16.37
CA GLY A 156 10.27 -16.90 -16.74
C GLY A 156 9.53 -17.52 -15.55
N ARG A 157 9.62 -16.92 -14.37
CA ARG A 157 8.94 -17.39 -13.17
C ARG A 157 7.46 -17.18 -13.26
N LEU A 158 6.69 -18.18 -12.84
CA LEU A 158 5.23 -18.13 -12.74
C LEU A 158 4.81 -18.52 -11.33
N TRP A 159 3.65 -18.01 -10.91
CA TRP A 159 3.03 -18.27 -9.62
C TRP A 159 1.63 -18.85 -9.79
N VAL A 160 1.16 -19.59 -8.80
CA VAL A 160 -0.26 -19.90 -8.65
C VAL A 160 -0.90 -18.69 -7.96
N VAL A 161 -1.50 -17.79 -8.75
CA VAL A 161 -2.00 -16.50 -8.29
C VAL A 161 -3.48 -16.60 -7.92
N PRO A 162 -3.87 -16.40 -6.65
CA PRO A 162 -5.27 -16.32 -6.28
C PRO A 162 -5.83 -14.98 -6.76
N LEU A 163 -6.78 -15.02 -7.72
CA LEU A 163 -7.29 -13.79 -8.33
C LEU A 163 -8.14 -12.95 -7.37
N ASN A 164 -8.84 -13.58 -6.43
CA ASN A 164 -9.71 -12.88 -5.44
C ASN A 164 -10.54 -11.77 -6.11
N SER A 165 -11.27 -12.13 -7.18
CA SER A 165 -12.08 -11.17 -7.94
C SER A 165 -13.35 -10.78 -7.17
N ASN A 166 -13.80 -9.52 -7.36
CA ASN A 166 -15.13 -9.08 -6.93
C ASN A 166 -16.24 -9.55 -7.88
N TRP A 167 -15.91 -10.09 -9.05
CA TRP A 167 -16.87 -10.61 -10.01
C TRP A 167 -16.99 -12.13 -9.92
N THR A 168 -18.19 -12.66 -10.08
CA THR A 168 -18.46 -14.07 -10.35
C THR A 168 -18.12 -14.43 -11.79
N GLY A 169 -17.78 -15.69 -12.06
CA GLY A 169 -17.39 -16.14 -13.41
C GLY A 169 -15.91 -15.94 -13.73
N ILE A 170 -15.13 -15.37 -12.81
CA ILE A 170 -13.67 -15.33 -12.86
C ILE A 170 -13.13 -16.58 -12.14
N PRO A 171 -12.15 -17.31 -12.69
CA PRO A 171 -11.49 -18.42 -12.00
C PRO A 171 -10.86 -18.01 -10.66
N ASP A 172 -10.78 -18.94 -9.71
CA ASP A 172 -10.17 -18.72 -8.39
C ASP A 172 -8.68 -18.37 -8.50
N THR A 173 -7.97 -19.02 -9.44
CA THR A 173 -6.53 -18.90 -9.60
C THR A 173 -6.12 -18.71 -11.06
N LEU A 174 -5.00 -18.03 -11.28
CA LEU A 174 -4.24 -18.02 -12.52
C LEU A 174 -2.97 -18.87 -12.31
N GLU A 175 -2.87 -20.01 -13.00
CA GLU A 175 -1.75 -20.96 -12.87
C GLU A 175 -0.82 -20.97 -14.08
N THR A 176 -1.26 -20.36 -15.18
CA THR A 176 -0.55 -20.26 -16.45
C THR A 176 -0.04 -18.83 -16.68
N GLU A 177 0.79 -18.64 -17.68
CA GLU A 177 1.26 -17.31 -18.08
C GLU A 177 0.08 -16.40 -18.50
N THR A 178 -0.94 -16.99 -19.12
CA THR A 178 -2.09 -16.25 -19.65
C THR A 178 -3.41 -16.98 -19.38
N LEU A 179 -4.48 -16.20 -19.21
CA LEU A 179 -5.86 -16.65 -19.11
C LEU A 179 -6.74 -15.75 -20.01
N GLU A 180 -7.57 -16.36 -20.82
CA GLU A 180 -8.52 -15.66 -21.67
C GLU A 180 -9.97 -16.03 -21.27
N ILE A 181 -10.82 -15.02 -21.05
CA ILE A 181 -12.22 -15.18 -20.71
C ILE A 181 -13.05 -14.49 -21.79
N PRO A 182 -13.66 -15.24 -22.73
CA PRO A 182 -14.46 -14.68 -23.80
C PRO A 182 -15.81 -14.14 -23.31
N ASN A 183 -16.48 -13.32 -24.15
CA ASN A 183 -17.77 -12.71 -23.88
C ASN A 183 -17.74 -11.79 -22.64
N TYR A 184 -16.73 -10.92 -22.57
CA TYR A 184 -16.56 -9.98 -21.47
C TYR A 184 -17.79 -9.10 -21.24
N THR A 185 -18.44 -8.62 -22.31
CA THR A 185 -19.67 -7.79 -22.21
C THR A 185 -20.79 -8.54 -21.46
N ALA A 186 -20.97 -9.84 -21.76
CA ALA A 186 -21.97 -10.65 -21.08
C ALA A 186 -21.58 -10.94 -19.61
N LEU A 187 -20.29 -11.14 -19.34
CA LEU A 187 -19.76 -11.31 -18.00
C LEU A 187 -19.97 -10.03 -17.17
N ALA A 188 -19.65 -8.86 -17.73
CA ALA A 188 -19.82 -7.57 -17.07
C ALA A 188 -21.30 -7.28 -16.74
N ALA A 189 -22.23 -7.66 -17.61
CA ALA A 189 -23.66 -7.49 -17.39
C ALA A 189 -24.24 -8.35 -16.24
N GLN A 190 -23.50 -9.37 -15.76
CA GLN A 190 -23.89 -10.25 -14.66
C GLN A 190 -23.31 -9.81 -13.32
N ASN A 191 -22.43 -8.82 -13.31
CA ASN A 191 -21.71 -8.36 -12.14
C ASN A 191 -21.93 -6.86 -11.91
N GLU A 192 -21.76 -6.41 -10.67
CA GLU A 192 -21.88 -5.02 -10.28
C GLU A 192 -20.50 -4.36 -10.08
N GLY A 193 -20.41 -3.09 -10.43
CA GLY A 193 -19.20 -2.29 -10.27
C GLY A 193 -18.06 -2.67 -11.21
N ALA A 194 -16.93 -1.98 -11.11
CA ALA A 194 -15.74 -2.25 -11.90
C ALA A 194 -15.08 -3.57 -11.49
N LEU A 195 -14.58 -4.32 -12.48
CA LEU A 195 -13.78 -5.53 -12.22
C LEU A 195 -12.51 -5.19 -11.45
N ARG A 196 -12.28 -5.88 -10.34
CA ARG A 196 -11.06 -5.78 -9.54
C ARG A 196 -10.58 -7.15 -9.10
N PHE A 197 -9.27 -7.29 -9.04
CA PHE A 197 -8.59 -8.45 -8.46
C PHE A 197 -7.98 -8.11 -7.10
N ASN A 198 -7.58 -9.14 -6.37
CA ASN A 198 -6.97 -9.00 -5.05
C ASN A 198 -7.82 -8.14 -4.10
N THR A 199 -9.12 -8.38 -4.08
CA THR A 199 -10.03 -7.67 -3.16
C THR A 199 -9.53 -7.79 -1.72
N GLU A 200 -9.70 -6.69 -0.94
CA GLU A 200 -9.13 -6.54 0.41
C GLU A 200 -7.58 -6.52 0.45
N ASN A 201 -6.91 -6.47 -0.70
CA ASN A 201 -5.45 -6.43 -0.85
C ASN A 201 -4.71 -7.50 -0.03
N THR A 202 -5.20 -8.74 -0.07
CA THR A 202 -4.67 -9.84 0.76
C THR A 202 -3.56 -10.65 0.11
N ALA A 203 -3.49 -10.67 -1.23
CA ALA A 203 -2.53 -11.46 -1.97
C ALA A 203 -1.27 -10.68 -2.38
N HIS A 204 -0.16 -11.39 -2.62
CA HIS A 204 1.16 -10.78 -2.86
C HIS A 204 1.45 -10.59 -4.36
N TYR A 205 0.63 -9.81 -5.03
CA TYR A 205 0.82 -9.39 -6.42
C TYR A 205 0.22 -7.99 -6.65
N ILE A 206 0.49 -7.40 -7.80
CA ILE A 206 -0.11 -6.13 -8.25
C ILE A 206 -0.75 -6.32 -9.61
N THR A 207 -1.67 -5.41 -9.97
CA THR A 207 -2.39 -5.48 -11.25
C THR A 207 -2.23 -4.20 -12.06
N ASP A 208 -1.80 -4.35 -13.32
CA ASP A 208 -1.85 -3.32 -14.34
C ASP A 208 -3.15 -3.45 -15.13
N TYR A 209 -4.18 -2.72 -14.69
CA TYR A 209 -5.43 -2.59 -15.44
C TYR A 209 -5.25 -1.64 -16.61
N GLN A 210 -5.63 -2.07 -17.81
CA GLN A 210 -5.47 -1.29 -19.04
C GLN A 210 -6.81 -0.94 -19.69
N GLY A 211 -6.83 0.20 -20.41
CA GLY A 211 -7.99 0.67 -21.15
C GLY A 211 -9.24 0.82 -20.27
N GLU A 212 -10.37 0.33 -20.76
CA GLU A 212 -11.67 0.47 -20.08
C GLU A 212 -11.71 -0.10 -18.67
N LEU A 213 -10.87 -1.09 -18.32
CA LEU A 213 -10.83 -1.65 -16.98
C LEU A 213 -10.34 -0.61 -15.98
N LEU A 214 -9.26 0.12 -16.30
CA LEU A 214 -8.77 1.20 -15.46
C LEU A 214 -9.78 2.35 -15.40
N ASP A 215 -10.34 2.75 -16.55
CA ASP A 215 -11.30 3.85 -16.63
C ASP A 215 -12.53 3.58 -15.74
N ASN A 216 -13.06 2.35 -15.75
CA ASN A 216 -14.19 1.93 -14.93
C ASN A 216 -13.83 1.97 -13.42
N ILE A 217 -12.63 1.52 -13.03
CA ILE A 217 -12.16 1.61 -11.64
C ILE A 217 -12.06 3.08 -11.22
N LEU A 218 -11.45 3.95 -12.02
CA LEU A 218 -11.28 5.36 -11.71
C LEU A 218 -12.60 6.14 -11.71
N ALA A 219 -13.60 5.70 -12.48
CA ALA A 219 -14.94 6.29 -12.45
C ALA A 219 -15.67 6.08 -11.12
N THR A 220 -15.37 4.97 -10.43
CA THR A 220 -16.03 4.57 -9.18
C THR A 220 -15.10 4.55 -7.96
N ILE A 221 -13.87 5.05 -8.08
CA ILE A 221 -12.86 4.94 -7.03
C ILE A 221 -13.29 5.59 -5.71
N THR A 222 -14.07 6.66 -5.75
CA THR A 222 -14.59 7.34 -4.55
C THR A 222 -15.55 6.48 -3.73
N ASP A 223 -16.22 5.52 -4.36
CA ASP A 223 -17.20 4.65 -3.73
C ASP A 223 -16.55 3.38 -3.14
N LEU A 224 -15.26 3.15 -3.42
CA LEU A 224 -14.52 2.01 -2.90
C LEU A 224 -14.21 2.19 -1.41
N ASP A 225 -13.99 1.08 -0.72
CA ASP A 225 -13.43 1.08 0.63
C ASP A 225 -11.99 1.62 0.65
N ASN A 226 -11.50 2.02 1.84
CA ASN A 226 -10.19 2.66 1.98
C ASN A 226 -9.03 1.75 1.54
N THR A 227 -9.10 0.45 1.85
CA THR A 227 -8.08 -0.53 1.44
C THR A 227 -8.01 -0.64 -0.08
N SER A 228 -9.16 -0.69 -0.76
CA SER A 228 -9.23 -0.72 -2.21
C SER A 228 -8.70 0.56 -2.88
N LYS A 229 -9.03 1.73 -2.32
CA LYS A 229 -8.47 3.03 -2.78
C LYS A 229 -6.95 3.04 -2.63
N LEU A 230 -6.44 2.65 -1.45
CA LEU A 230 -5.02 2.53 -1.17
C LEU A 230 -4.34 1.60 -2.17
N GLN A 231 -4.93 0.41 -2.42
CA GLN A 231 -4.39 -0.57 -3.36
C GLN A 231 -4.22 0.02 -4.75
N VAL A 232 -5.25 0.67 -5.32
CA VAL A 232 -5.18 1.31 -6.64
C VAL A 232 -4.04 2.34 -6.69
N VAL A 233 -3.91 3.19 -5.68
CA VAL A 233 -2.86 4.22 -5.64
C VAL A 233 -1.46 3.59 -5.52
N GLN A 234 -1.29 2.60 -4.65
CA GLN A 234 0.00 1.94 -4.43
C GLN A 234 0.45 1.14 -5.66
N GLU A 235 -0.46 0.36 -6.27
CA GLU A 235 -0.14 -0.44 -7.45
C GLU A 235 0.22 0.46 -8.63
N ARG A 236 -0.55 1.52 -8.91
CA ARG A 236 -0.21 2.48 -9.96
C ARG A 236 1.14 3.16 -9.73
N ARG A 237 1.47 3.51 -8.48
CA ARG A 237 2.78 4.08 -8.14
C ARG A 237 3.92 3.09 -8.39
N LEU A 238 3.78 1.83 -7.98
CA LEU A 238 4.77 0.79 -8.25
C LEU A 238 4.96 0.56 -9.75
N LEU A 239 3.87 0.55 -10.53
CA LEU A 239 3.93 0.46 -11.99
C LEU A 239 4.69 1.63 -12.62
N ALA A 240 4.53 2.86 -12.08
CA ALA A 240 5.29 4.02 -12.54
C ALA A 240 6.78 3.93 -12.16
N GLU A 241 7.11 3.48 -10.93
CA GLU A 241 8.49 3.24 -10.50
C GLU A 241 9.21 2.18 -11.38
N ALA A 242 8.46 1.23 -11.90
CA ALA A 242 8.96 0.17 -12.78
C ALA A 242 8.92 0.53 -14.30
N GLY A 243 8.40 1.71 -14.65
CA GLY A 243 8.34 2.18 -16.04
C GLY A 243 7.23 1.54 -16.89
N PHE A 244 6.22 0.89 -16.29
CA PHE A 244 5.03 0.39 -17.01
C PHE A 244 4.12 1.54 -17.43
N VAL A 245 4.06 2.59 -16.63
CA VAL A 245 3.28 3.81 -16.86
C VAL A 245 4.13 5.03 -16.52
N SER A 246 3.73 6.21 -16.98
CA SER A 246 4.39 7.46 -16.61
C SER A 246 4.00 7.89 -15.18
N PHE A 247 4.88 8.59 -14.47
CA PHE A 247 4.50 9.25 -13.22
C PHE A 247 3.39 10.28 -13.41
N ALA A 248 3.27 10.89 -14.61
CA ALA A 248 2.17 11.80 -14.93
C ALA A 248 0.80 11.09 -14.93
N ASP A 249 0.74 9.79 -15.23
CA ASP A 249 -0.49 8.99 -15.20
C ASP A 249 -1.04 8.75 -13.79
N LEU A 250 -0.27 9.12 -12.76
CA LEU A 250 -0.73 9.11 -11.36
C LEU A 250 -1.60 10.32 -11.01
N ILE A 251 -1.44 11.45 -11.73
CA ILE A 251 -2.16 12.68 -11.44
C ILE A 251 -3.69 12.50 -11.53
N PRO A 252 -4.25 11.92 -12.60
CA PRO A 252 -5.69 11.67 -12.68
C PRO A 252 -6.22 10.77 -11.56
N VAL A 253 -5.40 9.82 -11.07
CA VAL A 253 -5.79 8.93 -9.97
C VAL A 253 -5.94 9.71 -8.67
N VAL A 254 -4.91 10.50 -8.28
CA VAL A 254 -4.96 11.26 -7.03
C VAL A 254 -5.97 12.42 -7.08
N GLU A 255 -6.24 12.98 -8.25
CA GLU A 255 -7.25 14.03 -8.41
C GLU A 255 -8.69 13.56 -8.13
N LYS A 256 -8.96 12.27 -8.23
CA LYS A 256 -10.24 11.70 -7.82
C LYS A 256 -10.41 11.61 -6.30
N LEU A 257 -9.32 11.71 -5.55
CA LEU A 257 -9.26 11.49 -4.10
C LEU A 257 -9.12 12.80 -3.30
N THR A 258 -9.51 13.93 -3.86
CA THR A 258 -9.38 15.29 -3.26
C THR A 258 -10.15 15.48 -1.94
N ASN A 259 -11.21 14.71 -1.73
CA ASN A 259 -12.08 14.84 -0.54
C ASN A 259 -11.91 13.68 0.45
N GLU A 260 -10.86 12.88 0.29
CA GLU A 260 -10.62 11.74 1.17
C GLU A 260 -10.27 12.20 2.59
N ARG A 261 -10.84 11.50 3.57
CA ARG A 261 -10.64 11.80 4.99
C ARG A 261 -9.81 10.74 5.70
N SER A 262 -9.78 9.52 5.16
CA SER A 262 -8.99 8.44 5.73
C SER A 262 -7.50 8.73 5.64
N TYR A 263 -6.80 8.64 6.76
CA TYR A 263 -5.34 8.74 6.82
C TYR A 263 -4.66 7.71 5.89
N LEU A 264 -5.23 6.52 5.78
CA LEU A 264 -4.74 5.45 4.90
C LEU A 264 -4.63 5.96 3.45
N VAL A 265 -5.71 6.57 2.93
CA VAL A 265 -5.78 7.08 1.56
C VAL A 265 -4.96 8.36 1.40
N VAL A 266 -5.05 9.29 2.34
CA VAL A 266 -4.31 10.56 2.30
C VAL A 266 -2.79 10.31 2.34
N SER A 267 -2.33 9.33 3.11
CA SER A 267 -0.91 8.94 3.15
C SER A 267 -0.43 8.31 1.83
N ALA A 268 -1.29 7.53 1.16
CA ALA A 268 -0.99 6.99 -0.17
C ALA A 268 -0.87 8.11 -1.21
N VAL A 269 -1.79 9.07 -1.22
CA VAL A 269 -1.73 10.28 -2.08
C VAL A 269 -0.45 11.06 -1.79
N LYS A 270 -0.09 11.27 -0.51
CA LYS A 270 1.19 11.91 -0.14
C LYS A 270 2.39 11.18 -0.74
N SER A 271 2.37 9.85 -0.74
CA SER A 271 3.47 9.05 -1.32
C SER A 271 3.62 9.29 -2.82
N VAL A 272 2.51 9.42 -3.55
CA VAL A 272 2.52 9.80 -4.97
C VAL A 272 3.07 11.22 -5.15
N LEU A 273 2.62 12.18 -4.34
CA LEU A 273 3.12 13.57 -4.40
C LEU A 273 4.63 13.65 -4.15
N ASN A 274 5.15 12.86 -3.20
CA ASN A 274 6.59 12.78 -2.97
C ASN A 274 7.35 12.22 -4.19
N SER A 275 6.79 11.22 -4.88
CA SER A 275 7.37 10.71 -6.12
C SER A 275 7.37 11.77 -7.23
N LEU A 276 6.25 12.48 -7.42
CA LEU A 276 6.14 13.55 -8.42
C LEU A 276 7.09 14.71 -8.14
N LYS A 277 7.30 15.06 -6.87
CA LYS A 277 8.22 16.14 -6.45
C LYS A 277 9.65 15.92 -6.96
N THR A 278 10.08 14.67 -7.15
CA THR A 278 11.43 14.34 -7.67
C THR A 278 11.67 14.92 -9.07
N PHE A 279 10.62 15.20 -9.84
CA PHE A 279 10.69 15.77 -11.20
C PHE A 279 10.39 17.26 -11.26
N VAL A 280 10.36 17.94 -10.11
CA VAL A 280 10.02 19.37 -10.00
C VAL A 280 11.25 20.17 -9.65
N ASP A 281 11.71 20.97 -10.60
CA ASP A 281 12.80 21.90 -10.39
C ASP A 281 12.28 23.27 -9.91
N GLU A 282 13.03 23.90 -9.00
CA GLU A 282 12.71 25.22 -8.45
C GLU A 282 12.72 26.31 -9.53
N GLY A 283 11.77 27.23 -9.47
CA GLY A 283 11.64 28.36 -10.41
C GLY A 283 11.05 28.00 -11.77
N THR A 284 10.55 26.78 -11.96
CA THR A 284 9.97 26.32 -13.23
C THR A 284 8.45 26.38 -13.26
N GLU A 285 7.87 26.29 -14.47
CA GLU A 285 6.42 26.15 -14.64
C GLU A 285 5.90 24.84 -14.00
N THR A 286 6.73 23.81 -13.96
CA THR A 286 6.42 22.52 -13.30
C THR A 286 6.24 22.71 -11.80
N GLU A 287 7.07 23.55 -11.15
CA GLU A 287 6.90 23.89 -9.74
C GLU A 287 5.55 24.59 -9.49
N VAL A 288 5.20 25.54 -10.34
CA VAL A 288 3.92 26.25 -10.23
C VAL A 288 2.73 25.28 -10.39
N ALA A 289 2.81 24.36 -11.36
CA ALA A 289 1.78 23.35 -11.57
C ALA A 289 1.69 22.38 -10.37
N PHE A 290 2.81 21.95 -9.83
CA PHE A 290 2.87 21.07 -8.68
C PHE A 290 2.31 21.74 -7.41
N LYS A 291 2.63 23.00 -7.13
CA LYS A 291 2.05 23.77 -6.02
C LYS A 291 0.53 23.88 -6.15
N LYS A 292 0.00 24.12 -7.36
CA LYS A 292 -1.45 24.12 -7.60
C LYS A 292 -2.07 22.76 -7.34
N LEU A 293 -1.41 21.66 -7.72
CA LEU A 293 -1.86 20.30 -7.42
C LEU A 293 -1.90 20.05 -5.91
N LEU A 294 -0.86 20.46 -5.16
CA LEU A 294 -0.85 20.35 -3.70
C LEU A 294 -2.06 21.06 -3.08
N VAL A 295 -2.33 22.30 -3.47
CA VAL A 295 -3.48 23.05 -2.96
C VAL A 295 -4.78 22.33 -3.32
N LYS A 296 -4.97 21.96 -4.59
CA LYS A 296 -6.19 21.27 -5.06
C LYS A 296 -6.50 20.02 -4.25
N LEU A 297 -5.49 19.21 -3.95
CA LEU A 297 -5.66 17.93 -3.24
C LEU A 297 -5.87 18.10 -1.73
N ASN A 298 -5.47 19.23 -1.14
CA ASN A 298 -5.48 19.40 0.31
C ASN A 298 -6.48 20.45 0.81
N GLN A 299 -7.04 21.30 -0.05
CA GLN A 299 -7.86 22.45 0.34
C GLN A 299 -9.05 22.04 1.22
N ALA A 300 -9.82 21.04 0.81
CA ALA A 300 -11.02 20.63 1.56
C ALA A 300 -10.69 20.15 2.99
N ASN A 301 -9.61 19.39 3.15
CA ASN A 301 -9.16 18.97 4.47
C ASN A 301 -8.51 20.12 5.24
N PHE A 302 -7.82 21.05 4.58
CA PHE A 302 -7.26 22.23 5.24
C PHE A 302 -8.36 23.13 5.81
N ASP A 303 -9.42 23.39 5.05
CA ASP A 303 -10.58 24.16 5.51
C ASP A 303 -11.27 23.49 6.71
N ARG A 304 -11.32 22.16 6.72
CA ARG A 304 -11.92 21.39 7.82
C ARG A 304 -11.04 21.38 9.07
N LEU A 305 -9.76 21.07 8.93
CA LEU A 305 -8.84 20.75 10.04
C LEU A 305 -8.05 21.97 10.52
N GLY A 306 -7.53 22.79 9.62
CA GLY A 306 -6.65 23.91 9.94
C GLY A 306 -5.39 23.48 10.67
N PHE A 307 -4.83 24.39 11.48
CA PHE A 307 -3.59 24.18 12.24
C PHE A 307 -3.79 23.57 13.63
N GLU A 308 -4.94 23.76 14.23
CA GLU A 308 -5.24 23.45 15.64
C GLU A 308 -6.33 22.39 15.73
N ALA A 309 -6.21 21.50 16.71
CA ALA A 309 -7.22 20.50 17.00
C ALA A 309 -8.55 21.19 17.42
N LYS A 310 -9.66 20.59 17.03
CA LYS A 310 -11.02 21.05 17.34
C LYS A 310 -11.77 19.96 18.10
N ASP A 311 -12.72 20.36 18.91
CA ASP A 311 -13.58 19.41 19.62
C ASP A 311 -14.33 18.49 18.64
N GLY A 312 -14.32 17.19 18.93
CA GLY A 312 -15.00 16.18 18.13
C GLY A 312 -14.19 15.60 16.98
N GLU A 313 -12.92 15.97 16.82
CA GLU A 313 -11.99 15.34 15.90
C GLU A 313 -11.49 13.98 16.42
N THR A 314 -11.09 13.12 15.50
CA THR A 314 -10.52 11.81 15.78
C THR A 314 -8.99 11.86 15.79
N ASP A 315 -8.33 10.82 16.32
CA ASP A 315 -6.87 10.66 16.23
C ASP A 315 -6.39 10.61 14.77
N GLU A 316 -7.21 10.03 13.87
CA GLU A 316 -6.94 10.01 12.43
C GLU A 316 -6.94 11.42 11.84
N ASP A 317 -7.82 12.30 12.29
CA ASP A 317 -7.85 13.71 11.87
C ASP A 317 -6.57 14.45 12.22
N GLU A 318 -5.93 14.13 13.34
CA GLU A 318 -4.63 14.71 13.72
C GLU A 318 -3.54 14.29 12.75
N LEU A 319 -3.50 13.01 12.34
CA LEU A 319 -2.53 12.49 11.38
C LEU A 319 -2.74 13.10 9.98
N VAL A 320 -3.99 13.23 9.54
CA VAL A 320 -4.34 13.89 8.27
C VAL A 320 -3.96 15.36 8.30
N ARG A 321 -4.21 16.08 9.42
CA ARG A 321 -3.81 17.49 9.59
C ARG A 321 -2.33 17.71 9.34
N GLN A 322 -1.47 16.85 9.88
CA GLN A 322 -0.02 16.96 9.69
C GLN A 322 0.37 16.93 8.21
N ILE A 323 -0.24 16.03 7.43
CA ILE A 323 0.01 15.90 6.00
C ILE A 323 -0.50 17.13 5.25
N VAL A 324 -1.72 17.51 5.52
CA VAL A 324 -2.43 18.59 4.82
C VAL A 324 -1.73 19.92 5.04
N VAL A 325 -1.45 20.28 6.30
CA VAL A 325 -0.76 21.54 6.62
C VAL A 325 0.65 21.56 6.01
N ALA A 326 1.39 20.43 6.03
CA ALA A 326 2.70 20.35 5.40
C ALA A 326 2.63 20.62 3.89
N ASN A 327 1.63 20.06 3.20
CA ASN A 327 1.43 20.25 1.78
C ASN A 327 1.02 21.71 1.43
N MET A 328 0.14 22.32 2.22
CA MET A 328 -0.29 23.71 2.02
C MET A 328 0.87 24.69 2.22
N ILE A 329 1.69 24.51 3.26
CA ILE A 329 2.90 25.31 3.48
C ILE A 329 3.93 25.08 2.38
N ALA A 330 4.11 23.84 1.91
CA ALA A 330 5.03 23.53 0.80
C ALA A 330 4.56 24.16 -0.53
N ALA A 331 3.25 24.33 -0.71
CA ALA A 331 2.65 24.98 -1.87
C ALA A 331 2.73 26.51 -1.85
N ASP A 332 3.22 27.13 -0.78
CA ASP A 332 3.17 28.57 -0.55
C ASP A 332 1.75 29.13 -0.62
N ASP A 333 0.76 28.34 -0.14
CA ASP A 333 -0.60 28.81 -0.09
C ASP A 333 -0.71 30.04 0.81
N GLU A 334 -1.30 31.11 0.27
CA GLU A 334 -1.34 32.41 0.94
C GLU A 334 -2.12 32.35 2.27
N GLN A 335 -3.25 31.65 2.28
CA GLN A 335 -4.10 31.51 3.47
C GLN A 335 -3.38 30.71 4.56
N ALA A 336 -2.75 29.59 4.19
CA ALA A 336 -1.99 28.77 5.12
C ALA A 336 -0.78 29.52 5.68
N SER A 337 -0.03 30.22 4.83
CA SER A 337 1.17 30.99 5.23
C SER A 337 0.82 32.15 6.16
N GLN A 338 -0.24 32.91 5.87
CA GLN A 338 -0.72 33.99 6.76
C GLN A 338 -1.19 33.45 8.11
N LYS A 339 -1.93 32.35 8.12
CA LYS A 339 -2.40 31.72 9.37
C LYS A 339 -1.23 31.17 10.20
N ALA A 340 -0.26 30.53 9.58
CA ALA A 340 0.96 30.05 10.25
C ALA A 340 1.72 31.22 10.91
N SER A 341 1.88 32.35 10.21
CA SER A 341 2.55 33.54 10.74
C SER A 341 1.80 34.15 11.93
N GLN A 342 0.47 34.23 11.87
CA GLN A 342 -0.36 34.71 13.00
C GLN A 342 -0.20 33.83 14.25
N ILE A 343 -0.21 32.50 14.07
CA ILE A 343 -0.03 31.55 15.18
C ILE A 343 1.40 31.68 15.76
N PHE A 344 2.40 31.84 14.92
CA PHE A 344 3.78 32.05 15.36
C PHE A 344 3.90 33.33 16.19
N GLU A 345 3.40 34.47 15.69
CA GLU A 345 3.44 35.77 16.39
C GLU A 345 2.80 35.70 17.79
N ALA A 346 1.67 35.00 17.91
CA ALA A 346 0.99 34.79 19.19
C ALA A 346 1.81 33.98 20.20
N HIS A 347 2.73 33.14 19.73
CA HIS A 347 3.49 32.20 20.58
C HIS A 347 5.01 32.41 20.51
N GLN A 348 5.51 33.45 19.83
CA GLN A 348 6.95 33.68 19.62
C GLN A 348 7.80 33.73 20.89
N LYS A 349 7.21 34.05 22.07
CA LYS A 349 7.91 34.07 23.35
C LYS A 349 7.95 32.68 24.04
N ASN A 350 7.17 31.73 23.57
CA ASN A 350 7.11 30.37 24.12
C ASN A 350 6.68 29.40 23.01
N LEU A 351 7.65 28.93 22.25
CA LEU A 351 7.43 28.04 21.09
C LEU A 351 6.86 26.66 21.46
N GLU A 352 7.02 26.24 22.72
CA GLU A 352 6.42 24.99 23.22
C GLU A 352 4.88 25.03 23.21
N LYS A 353 4.27 26.22 23.21
CA LYS A 353 2.82 26.42 23.11
C LYS A 353 2.27 26.34 21.68
N LEU A 354 3.14 26.28 20.68
CA LEU A 354 2.68 26.01 19.31
C LEU A 354 1.98 24.65 19.24
N PRO A 355 0.92 24.50 18.42
CA PRO A 355 0.22 23.22 18.27
C PRO A 355 1.18 22.10 17.90
N ALA A 356 1.24 21.03 18.69
CA ALA A 356 2.26 19.98 18.55
C ALA A 356 2.25 19.34 17.16
N ALA A 357 1.07 19.03 16.63
CA ALA A 357 0.91 18.36 15.34
C ALA A 357 1.40 19.21 14.14
N THR A 358 1.37 20.54 14.23
CA THR A 358 1.70 21.45 13.13
C THR A 358 2.86 22.40 13.43
N ARG A 359 3.49 22.25 14.60
CA ARG A 359 4.61 23.09 15.06
C ARG A 359 5.71 23.23 14.03
N LEU A 360 6.16 22.09 13.49
CA LEU A 360 7.24 22.08 12.49
C LEU A 360 6.86 22.90 11.27
N GLN A 361 5.64 22.80 10.77
CA GLN A 361 5.18 23.52 9.58
C GLN A 361 5.06 25.03 9.81
N ILE A 362 4.62 25.44 11.01
CA ILE A 362 4.59 26.84 11.41
C ILE A 362 6.00 27.42 11.43
N LEU A 363 6.97 26.67 11.98
CA LEU A 363 8.38 27.06 12.04
C LEU A 363 9.02 27.11 10.65
N ILE A 364 8.74 26.13 9.78
CA ILE A 364 9.20 26.11 8.38
C ILE A 364 8.68 27.35 7.63
N ASN A 365 7.38 27.66 7.77
CA ASN A 365 6.81 28.86 7.15
C ASN A 365 7.53 30.13 7.59
N GLN A 366 7.80 30.24 8.89
CA GLN A 366 8.46 31.44 9.45
C GLN A 366 9.90 31.57 8.92
N ILE A 367 10.69 30.48 8.90
CA ILE A 367 12.04 30.47 8.34
C ILE A 367 12.01 30.86 6.85
N LYS A 368 11.08 30.27 6.09
CA LYS A 368 10.99 30.49 4.64
C LYS A 368 10.69 31.93 4.25
N HIS A 369 9.84 32.61 5.01
CA HIS A 369 9.34 33.93 4.67
C HIS A 369 9.94 35.08 5.51
N HIS A 370 10.52 34.76 6.66
CA HIS A 370 10.99 35.76 7.63
C HIS A 370 12.33 35.39 8.25
N GLU A 371 13.18 34.68 7.52
CA GLU A 371 14.45 34.19 8.04
C GLU A 371 15.31 35.35 8.56
N THR A 372 15.61 35.29 9.88
CA THR A 372 16.66 36.09 10.50
C THR A 372 17.61 35.15 11.24
N LYS A 373 18.88 35.53 11.36
CA LYS A 373 19.86 34.76 12.13
C LYS A 373 19.40 34.57 13.58
N GLU A 374 18.77 35.59 14.17
CA GLU A 374 18.23 35.54 15.53
C GLU A 374 17.16 34.45 15.70
N LEU A 375 16.29 34.30 14.69
CA LEU A 375 15.23 33.29 14.70
C LEU A 375 15.83 31.88 14.62
N THR A 376 16.81 31.67 13.74
CA THR A 376 17.53 30.40 13.60
C THR A 376 18.28 30.04 14.89
N ASP A 377 18.98 31.01 15.49
CA ASP A 377 19.72 30.81 16.75
C ASP A 377 18.74 30.47 17.91
N GLN A 378 17.56 31.10 17.96
CA GLN A 378 16.53 30.80 18.93
C GLN A 378 16.01 29.36 18.78
N TYR A 379 15.81 28.88 17.55
CA TYR A 379 15.41 27.49 17.30
C TYR A 379 16.47 26.50 17.78
N LEU A 380 17.71 26.70 17.38
CA LEU A 380 18.83 25.83 17.77
C LEU A 380 19.05 25.78 19.28
N SER A 381 18.65 26.83 20.02
CA SER A 381 18.75 26.86 21.48
C SER A 381 17.57 26.20 22.20
N THR A 382 16.45 25.96 21.51
CA THR A 382 15.21 25.40 22.06
C THR A 382 15.10 23.88 21.84
N TYR A 383 15.87 23.35 20.90
CA TYR A 383 15.95 21.94 20.54
C TYR A 383 17.40 21.43 20.62
#